data_a3516b6b3439594b17e4cc48f108881e
#
_entry.id   a3516b6b3439594b17e4cc48f108881e
#
_cell.length_a   1.000
_cell.length_b   1.000
_cell.length_c   1.000
_cell.angle_alpha   90.00
_cell.angle_beta   90.00
_cell.angle_gamma   90.00
#
_symmetry.space_group_name_H-M   'P 1'
#
loop_
_entity.id
_entity.type
_entity.pdbx_description
1 polymer ?
#
loop_
_entity_poly.entity_id
_entity_poly.type
_entity_poly.pdbx_seq_one_letter_code
_entity_poly.pdbx_strand_id
1 'polypeptide(L)'
;MHRLTELRYLGSLKDGKITLPRARMERELALCEDEPDIEIIIRREKKPKTWAQIKAFHGPIVEQVQADYMAREGVYKSEDRIKQELKEMFLKKEPQFYNDGSPVIIKIQHPERRGVTYDWHYEKLPSLADLSIEQMRDFIDAILNYFLH
;
A
#
# COMPACT_ATOMS: atom_id res chain seq x y z
N MET A 1 1.51 36.98 2.06
CA MET A 1 1.94 35.74 1.39
C MET A 1 2.24 34.68 2.41
N HIS A 2 1.92 33.45 2.08
CA HIS A 2 2.10 32.30 2.96
C HIS A 2 3.22 31.40 2.46
N ARG A 3 3.97 30.80 3.36
CA ARG A 3 4.94 29.78 2.99
C ARG A 3 4.20 28.56 2.47
N LEU A 4 4.65 28.00 1.35
CA LEU A 4 4.10 26.74 0.83
C LEU A 4 4.45 25.61 1.79
N THR A 5 3.43 24.91 2.27
CA THR A 5 3.61 23.68 3.05
C THR A 5 3.19 22.48 2.22
N GLU A 6 1.89 22.24 2.08
CA GLU A 6 1.35 21.18 1.24
C GLU A 6 0.03 21.64 0.64
N LEU A 7 -0.10 21.51 -0.68
CA LEU A 7 -1.36 21.69 -1.38
C LEU A 7 -1.72 20.40 -2.09
N ARG A 8 -2.97 19.97 -1.96
CA ARG A 8 -3.49 18.77 -2.61
C ARG A 8 -4.57 19.13 -3.61
N TYR A 9 -4.44 18.60 -4.82
CA TYR A 9 -5.44 18.77 -5.85
C TYR A 9 -5.83 17.42 -6.41
N LEU A 10 -7.12 17.23 -6.58
CA LEU A 10 -7.66 16.05 -7.24
C LEU A 10 -7.86 16.36 -8.71
N GLY A 11 -7.50 15.41 -9.54
CA GLY A 11 -7.64 15.54 -10.98
C GLY A 11 -7.97 14.20 -11.60
N SER A 12 -7.89 14.14 -12.91
CA SER A 12 -8.09 12.92 -13.68
C SER A 12 -7.00 12.72 -14.72
N LEU A 13 -6.72 11.45 -15.02
CA LEU A 13 -5.80 11.06 -16.09
C LEU A 13 -6.59 10.34 -17.17
N LYS A 14 -6.48 10.86 -18.42
CA LYS A 14 -7.09 10.24 -19.59
C LYS A 14 -6.18 10.43 -20.80
N ASP A 15 -5.90 9.36 -21.52
CA ASP A 15 -5.06 9.36 -22.72
C ASP A 15 -3.69 10.05 -22.50
N GLY A 16 -3.08 9.81 -21.33
CA GLY A 16 -1.80 10.41 -20.96
C GLY A 16 -1.87 11.89 -20.58
N LYS A 17 -3.08 12.46 -20.50
CA LYS A 17 -3.28 13.87 -20.15
C LYS A 17 -3.94 14.01 -18.79
N ILE A 18 -3.44 14.98 -18.03
CA ILE A 18 -3.94 15.29 -16.68
C ILE A 18 -4.87 16.48 -16.74
N THR A 19 -6.05 16.34 -16.14
CA THR A 19 -6.99 17.44 -15.92
C THR A 19 -6.94 17.85 -14.45
N LEU A 20 -6.68 19.13 -14.20
CA LEU A 20 -6.54 19.71 -12.86
C LEU A 20 -7.48 20.89 -12.66
N PRO A 21 -7.83 21.22 -11.40
CA PRO A 21 -8.64 22.41 -11.10
C PRO A 21 -7.78 23.69 -11.20
N ARG A 22 -7.43 24.09 -12.40
CA ARG A 22 -6.46 25.16 -12.67
C ARG A 22 -6.80 26.50 -12.02
N ALA A 23 -8.05 26.93 -12.10
CA ALA A 23 -8.47 28.21 -11.52
C ALA A 23 -8.24 28.27 -10.02
N ARG A 24 -8.55 27.17 -9.32
CA ARG A 24 -8.30 27.04 -7.88
C ARG A 24 -6.80 26.99 -7.58
N MET A 25 -6.04 26.21 -8.34
CA MET A 25 -4.60 26.11 -8.18
C MET A 25 -3.91 27.48 -8.34
N GLU A 26 -4.25 28.21 -9.39
CA GLU A 26 -3.67 29.52 -9.65
C GLU A 26 -3.96 30.51 -8.52
N ARG A 27 -5.18 30.51 -8.00
CA ARG A 27 -5.56 31.38 -6.87
C ARG A 27 -4.78 31.05 -5.60
N GLU A 28 -4.66 29.76 -5.27
CA GLU A 28 -3.98 29.33 -4.06
C GLU A 28 -2.47 29.50 -4.16
N LEU A 29 -1.88 29.20 -5.32
CA LEU A 29 -0.44 29.37 -5.54
C LEU A 29 -0.03 30.84 -5.55
N ALA A 30 -0.88 31.74 -6.03
CA ALA A 30 -0.62 33.17 -6.00
C ALA A 30 -0.49 33.74 -4.58
N LEU A 31 -1.04 33.06 -3.58
CA LEU A 31 -0.92 33.44 -2.17
C LEU A 31 0.33 32.90 -1.50
N CYS A 32 1.08 32.04 -2.17
CA CYS A 32 2.29 31.44 -1.63
C CYS A 32 3.54 32.26 -2.00
N GLU A 33 4.52 32.25 -1.11
CA GLU A 33 5.84 32.78 -1.39
C GLU A 33 6.56 31.94 -2.45
N ASP A 34 7.49 32.57 -3.18
CA ASP A 34 8.32 31.85 -4.15
C ASP A 34 9.15 30.77 -3.44
N GLU A 35 9.21 29.60 -4.05
CA GLU A 35 9.95 28.46 -3.53
C GLU A 35 10.72 27.80 -4.68
N PRO A 36 12.07 27.75 -4.63
CA PRO A 36 12.88 27.22 -5.74
C PRO A 36 12.81 25.71 -5.86
N ASP A 37 12.57 25.02 -4.76
CA ASP A 37 12.56 23.55 -4.71
C ASP A 37 11.19 23.06 -4.26
N ILE A 38 10.42 22.54 -5.19
CA ILE A 38 9.11 21.95 -4.91
C ILE A 38 9.09 20.49 -5.35
N GLU A 39 8.27 19.69 -4.69
CA GLU A 39 8.00 18.30 -5.06
C GLU A 39 6.56 18.19 -5.56
N ILE A 40 6.38 17.55 -6.72
CA ILE A 40 5.06 17.26 -7.28
C ILE A 40 4.90 15.75 -7.31
N ILE A 41 3.86 15.26 -6.63
CA ILE A 41 3.55 13.83 -6.56
C ILE A 41 2.25 13.58 -7.33
N ILE A 42 2.30 12.64 -8.26
CA ILE A 42 1.13 12.17 -9.00
C ILE A 42 0.88 10.73 -8.60
N ARG A 43 -0.29 10.48 -8.02
CA ARG A 43 -0.67 9.14 -7.59
C ARG A 43 -2.18 8.93 -7.69
N ARG A 44 -2.58 7.67 -7.69
CA ARG A 44 -4.00 7.34 -7.59
C ARG A 44 -4.56 7.85 -6.27
N GLU A 45 -5.74 8.46 -6.31
CA GLU A 45 -6.44 8.87 -5.10
C GLU A 45 -6.69 7.66 -4.19
N LYS A 46 -6.29 7.78 -2.93
CA LYS A 46 -6.58 6.77 -1.90
C LYS A 46 -7.70 7.29 -1.01
N LYS A 47 -8.84 6.64 -1.07
CA LYS A 47 -9.93 6.90 -0.14
C LYS A 47 -9.61 6.26 1.20
N PRO A 48 -9.82 6.95 2.33
CA PRO A 48 -9.56 6.35 3.63
C PRO A 48 -10.44 5.13 3.87
N LYS A 49 -9.88 4.14 4.57
CA LYS A 49 -10.63 2.96 4.99
C LYS A 49 -11.73 3.36 5.97
N THR A 50 -12.84 2.66 5.94
CA THR A 50 -13.90 2.87 6.92
C THR A 50 -13.50 2.30 8.28
N TRP A 51 -14.00 2.89 9.34
CA TRP A 51 -13.81 2.40 10.69
C TRP A 51 -14.35 0.97 10.86
N ALA A 52 -15.45 0.66 10.16
CA ALA A 52 -16.03 -0.69 10.16
C ALA A 52 -15.07 -1.73 9.56
N GLN A 53 -14.39 -1.40 8.45
CA GLN A 53 -13.39 -2.30 7.83
C GLN A 53 -12.20 -2.55 8.77
N ILE A 54 -11.69 -1.50 9.40
CA ILE A 54 -10.57 -1.60 10.33
C ILE A 54 -10.93 -2.49 11.51
N LYS A 55 -12.08 -2.25 12.13
CA LYS A 55 -12.58 -3.06 13.25
C LYS A 55 -12.85 -4.50 12.87
N ALA A 56 -13.48 -4.72 11.71
CA ALA A 56 -13.79 -6.08 11.26
C ALA A 56 -12.52 -6.91 11.03
N PHE A 57 -11.49 -6.33 10.45
CA PHE A 57 -10.24 -7.06 10.21
C PHE A 57 -9.47 -7.33 11.50
N HIS A 58 -9.20 -6.31 12.32
CA HIS A 58 -8.36 -6.44 13.52
C HIS A 58 -9.03 -7.19 14.68
N GLY A 59 -10.33 -7.39 14.64
CA GLY A 59 -11.07 -8.14 15.64
C GLY A 59 -11.63 -9.46 15.09
N PRO A 60 -12.91 -9.48 14.68
CA PRO A 60 -13.61 -10.72 14.34
C PRO A 60 -12.94 -11.59 13.29
N ILE A 61 -12.39 -10.99 12.22
CA ILE A 61 -11.79 -11.73 11.11
C ILE A 61 -10.53 -12.46 11.57
N VAL A 62 -9.62 -11.78 12.24
CA VAL A 62 -8.39 -12.38 12.76
C VAL A 62 -8.71 -13.43 13.79
N GLU A 63 -9.67 -13.19 14.68
CA GLU A 63 -10.11 -14.16 15.69
C GLU A 63 -10.69 -15.44 15.06
N GLN A 64 -11.49 -15.30 14.02
CA GLN A 64 -12.05 -16.44 13.31
C GLN A 64 -10.99 -17.27 12.59
N VAL A 65 -10.04 -16.62 11.94
CA VAL A 65 -8.92 -17.32 11.30
C VAL A 65 -8.08 -18.07 12.34
N GLN A 66 -7.82 -17.43 13.48
CA GLN A 66 -7.12 -18.05 14.60
C GLN A 66 -7.85 -19.30 15.10
N ALA A 67 -9.17 -19.21 15.25
CA ALA A 67 -10.00 -20.35 15.65
C ALA A 67 -10.03 -21.45 14.59
N ASP A 68 -10.04 -21.11 13.32
CA ASP A 68 -10.00 -22.06 12.22
C ASP A 68 -8.69 -22.86 12.21
N TYR A 69 -7.55 -22.22 12.36
CA TYR A 69 -6.26 -22.92 12.49
C TYR A 69 -6.23 -23.84 13.69
N MET A 70 -6.76 -23.39 14.81
CA MET A 70 -6.84 -24.23 16.02
C MET A 70 -7.72 -25.46 15.82
N ALA A 71 -8.85 -25.31 15.15
CA ALA A 71 -9.78 -26.39 14.89
C ALA A 71 -9.26 -27.40 13.85
N ARG A 72 -8.61 -26.93 12.79
CA ARG A 72 -8.14 -27.78 11.69
C ARG A 72 -6.78 -28.42 11.96
N GLU A 73 -5.86 -27.65 12.49
CA GLU A 73 -4.45 -28.04 12.61
C GLU A 73 -4.00 -28.24 14.07
N GLY A 74 -4.83 -27.84 15.04
CA GLY A 74 -4.47 -27.88 16.44
C GLY A 74 -3.34 -26.92 16.82
N VAL A 75 -3.10 -25.90 15.99
CA VAL A 75 -1.99 -24.96 16.17
C VAL A 75 -2.53 -23.60 16.59
N TYR A 76 -1.98 -23.07 17.69
CA TYR A 76 -2.23 -21.70 18.09
C TYR A 76 -1.24 -20.77 17.38
N LYS A 77 -1.78 -19.77 16.70
CA LYS A 77 -0.99 -18.70 16.07
C LYS A 77 -1.37 -17.36 16.68
N SER A 78 -0.38 -16.53 16.98
CA SER A 78 -0.63 -15.18 17.48
C SER A 78 -1.36 -14.33 16.44
N GLU A 79 -2.05 -13.29 16.88
CA GLU A 79 -2.74 -12.37 15.99
C GLU A 79 -1.80 -11.71 14.98
N ASP A 80 -0.62 -11.30 15.42
CA ASP A 80 0.37 -10.67 14.54
C ASP A 80 0.87 -11.63 13.46
N ARG A 81 1.08 -12.90 13.80
CA ARG A 81 1.47 -13.93 12.85
C ARG A 81 0.36 -14.17 11.83
N ILE A 82 -0.89 -14.25 12.28
CA ILE A 82 -2.04 -14.43 11.39
C ILE A 82 -2.17 -13.25 10.44
N LYS A 83 -2.06 -12.02 10.92
CA LYS A 83 -2.10 -10.82 10.07
C LYS A 83 -1.03 -10.86 8.99
N GLN A 84 0.20 -11.25 9.34
CA GLN A 84 1.30 -11.37 8.39
C GLN A 84 1.05 -12.46 7.36
N GLU A 85 0.58 -13.63 7.78
CA GLU A 85 0.26 -14.73 6.86
C GLU A 85 -0.88 -14.36 5.90
N LEU A 86 -1.92 -13.68 6.37
CA LEU A 86 -3.00 -13.22 5.51
C LEU A 86 -2.53 -12.21 4.46
N LYS A 87 -1.63 -11.33 4.83
CA LYS A 87 -1.01 -10.41 3.87
C LYS A 87 -0.21 -11.17 2.81
N GLU A 88 0.57 -12.15 3.20
CA GLU A 88 1.36 -12.97 2.28
C GLU A 88 0.49 -13.79 1.33
N MET A 89 -0.65 -14.27 1.80
CA MET A 89 -1.58 -15.06 1.00
C MET A 89 -2.37 -14.25 -0.03
N PHE A 90 -2.80 -13.04 0.33
CA PHE A 90 -3.81 -12.31 -0.44
C PHE A 90 -3.36 -10.97 -0.99
N LEU A 91 -2.23 -10.44 -0.57
CA LEU A 91 -1.67 -9.20 -1.11
C LEU A 91 -0.46 -9.50 -2.00
N LYS A 92 -0.30 -8.68 -3.04
CA LYS A 92 0.87 -8.77 -3.92
C LYS A 92 2.00 -7.92 -3.38
N LYS A 93 3.21 -8.44 -3.45
CA LYS A 93 4.41 -7.64 -3.21
C LYS A 93 4.56 -6.59 -4.31
N GLU A 94 4.97 -5.41 -3.90
CA GLU A 94 5.19 -4.28 -4.79
C GLU A 94 6.68 -3.96 -4.89
N PRO A 95 7.19 -3.68 -6.12
CA PRO A 95 8.58 -3.26 -6.30
C PRO A 95 8.83 -1.94 -5.59
N GLN A 96 10.00 -1.82 -4.99
CA GLN A 96 10.40 -0.63 -4.25
C GLN A 96 11.39 0.20 -5.07
N PHE A 97 11.25 1.53 -4.96
CA PHE A 97 12.08 2.49 -5.67
C PHE A 97 12.67 3.51 -4.69
N TYR A 98 13.87 3.99 -5.01
CA TYR A 98 14.45 5.14 -4.33
C TYR A 98 13.74 6.43 -4.74
N ASN A 99 13.98 7.51 -4.00
CA ASN A 99 13.35 8.81 -4.28
C ASN A 99 13.67 9.37 -5.67
N ASP A 100 14.80 8.98 -6.26
CA ASP A 100 15.19 9.38 -7.62
C ASP A 100 14.51 8.55 -8.73
N GLY A 101 13.66 7.58 -8.36
CA GLY A 101 12.97 6.71 -9.29
C GLY A 101 13.75 5.45 -9.69
N SER A 102 14.98 5.28 -9.22
CA SER A 102 15.74 4.06 -9.48
C SER A 102 15.21 2.90 -8.65
N PRO A 103 15.21 1.65 -9.19
CA PRO A 103 14.74 0.49 -8.45
C PRO A 103 15.69 0.12 -7.31
N VAL A 104 15.10 -0.34 -6.20
CA VAL A 104 15.88 -0.93 -5.11
C VAL A 104 16.28 -2.34 -5.53
N ILE A 105 17.58 -2.58 -5.64
CA ILE A 105 18.14 -3.86 -6.07
C ILE A 105 18.93 -4.46 -4.93
N ILE A 106 18.70 -5.76 -4.68
CA ILE A 106 19.49 -6.54 -3.75
C ILE A 106 20.26 -7.61 -4.53
N LYS A 107 21.46 -7.93 -4.07
CA LYS A 107 22.27 -8.99 -4.66
C LYS A 107 21.99 -10.29 -3.93
N ILE A 108 21.60 -11.30 -4.68
CA ILE A 108 21.31 -12.64 -4.18
C ILE A 108 22.37 -13.60 -4.64
N GLN A 109 22.89 -14.39 -3.70
CA GLN A 109 23.84 -15.47 -3.98
C GLN A 109 23.18 -16.53 -4.87
N HIS A 110 23.82 -16.88 -5.97
CA HIS A 110 23.34 -17.95 -6.83
C HIS A 110 23.34 -19.27 -6.06
N PRO A 111 22.23 -20.03 -6.04
CA PRO A 111 22.13 -21.25 -5.23
C PRO A 111 23.09 -22.36 -5.68
N GLU A 112 23.45 -22.42 -6.95
CA GLU A 112 24.27 -23.49 -7.53
C GLU A 112 25.68 -23.05 -7.90
N ARG A 113 25.98 -21.75 -7.93
CA ARG A 113 27.27 -21.20 -8.35
C ARG A 113 27.90 -20.36 -7.25
N ARG A 114 28.92 -20.91 -6.61
CA ARG A 114 29.70 -20.20 -5.58
C ARG A 114 30.32 -18.93 -6.12
N GLY A 115 30.19 -17.84 -5.37
CA GLY A 115 30.78 -16.55 -5.70
C GLY A 115 30.05 -15.77 -6.81
N VAL A 116 29.00 -16.34 -7.37
CA VAL A 116 28.17 -15.67 -8.38
C VAL A 116 26.92 -15.11 -7.72
N THR A 117 26.68 -13.83 -7.91
CA THR A 117 25.48 -13.15 -7.45
C THR A 117 24.67 -12.64 -8.64
N TYR A 118 23.38 -12.47 -8.45
CA TYR A 118 22.52 -11.82 -9.45
C TYR A 118 21.72 -10.71 -8.78
N ASP A 119 21.30 -9.74 -9.57
CA ASP A 119 20.51 -8.62 -9.12
C ASP A 119 19.03 -9.01 -9.04
N TRP A 120 18.40 -8.72 -7.91
CA TRP A 120 17.00 -8.98 -7.66
C TRP A 120 16.29 -7.67 -7.32
N HIS A 121 15.20 -7.38 -8.02
CA HIS A 121 14.37 -6.22 -7.67
C HIS A 121 13.68 -6.48 -6.34
N TYR A 122 13.95 -5.62 -5.36
CA TYR A 122 13.36 -5.75 -4.05
C TYR A 122 11.87 -5.44 -4.09
N GLU A 123 11.07 -6.38 -3.62
CA GLU A 123 9.62 -6.26 -3.51
C GLU A 123 9.20 -6.42 -2.07
N LYS A 124 8.17 -5.71 -1.68
CA LYS A 124 7.68 -5.69 -0.31
C LYS A 124 6.16 -5.71 -0.31
N LEU A 125 5.57 -6.40 0.68
CA LEU A 125 4.13 -6.36 0.90
C LEU A 125 3.71 -4.94 1.33
N PRO A 126 2.57 -4.42 0.82
CA PRO A 126 2.08 -3.13 1.26
C PRO A 126 1.65 -3.19 2.73
N SER A 127 1.76 -2.08 3.43
CA SER A 127 1.15 -1.92 4.74
C SER A 127 -0.38 -1.87 4.60
N LEU A 128 -1.10 -2.42 5.58
CA LEU A 128 -2.57 -2.33 5.58
C LEU A 128 -3.04 -0.86 5.64
N ALA A 129 -2.23 0.02 6.23
CA ALA A 129 -2.50 1.45 6.24
C ALA A 129 -2.51 2.08 4.84
N ASP A 130 -1.80 1.48 3.88
CA ASP A 130 -1.69 1.99 2.51
C ASP A 130 -2.80 1.49 1.58
N LEU A 131 -3.64 0.57 2.03
CA LEU A 131 -4.74 0.05 1.23
C LEU A 131 -5.88 1.07 1.11
N SER A 132 -6.47 1.18 -0.08
CA SER A 132 -7.71 1.93 -0.29
C SER A 132 -8.92 1.18 0.28
N ILE A 133 -10.09 1.81 0.29
CA ILE A 133 -11.35 1.15 0.66
C ILE A 133 -11.58 -0.09 -0.19
N GLU A 134 -11.44 0.02 -1.50
CA GLU A 134 -11.65 -1.09 -2.43
C GLU A 134 -10.64 -2.22 -2.22
N GLN A 135 -9.37 -1.88 -2.05
CA GLN A 135 -8.31 -2.86 -1.78
C GLN A 135 -8.53 -3.57 -0.44
N MET A 136 -8.94 -2.86 0.58
CA MET A 136 -9.24 -3.45 1.89
C MET A 136 -10.47 -4.35 1.83
N ARG A 137 -11.51 -3.94 1.10
CA ARG A 137 -12.68 -4.78 0.86
C ARG A 137 -12.31 -6.07 0.13
N ASP A 138 -11.54 -5.97 -0.94
CA ASP A 138 -11.13 -7.15 -1.71
C ASP A 138 -10.25 -8.09 -0.88
N PHE A 139 -9.38 -7.53 -0.05
CA PHE A 139 -8.56 -8.29 0.89
C PHE A 139 -9.43 -9.04 1.92
N ILE A 140 -10.40 -8.36 2.53
CA ILE A 140 -11.33 -8.98 3.48
C ILE A 140 -12.17 -10.06 2.79
N ASP A 141 -12.71 -9.79 1.61
CA ASP A 141 -13.52 -10.75 0.86
C ASP A 141 -12.72 -12.00 0.49
N ALA A 142 -11.47 -11.86 0.10
CA ALA A 142 -10.59 -12.98 -0.20
C ALA A 142 -10.37 -13.87 1.05
N ILE A 143 -10.17 -13.28 2.21
CA ILE A 143 -10.02 -13.99 3.48
C ILE A 143 -11.30 -14.75 3.81
N LEU A 144 -12.45 -14.08 3.74
CA LEU A 144 -13.74 -14.68 4.05
C LEU A 144 -14.06 -15.84 3.11
N ASN A 145 -13.81 -15.68 1.83
CA ASN A 145 -14.03 -16.74 0.85
C ASN A 145 -13.12 -17.95 1.06
N TYR A 146 -11.92 -17.76 1.54
CA TYR A 146 -10.97 -18.85 1.79
C TYR A 146 -11.26 -19.60 3.10
N PHE A 147 -11.52 -18.88 4.17
CA PHE A 147 -11.65 -19.46 5.51
C PHE A 147 -13.10 -19.74 5.95
N LEU A 148 -14.06 -18.98 5.43
CA LEU A 148 -15.46 -19.04 5.89
C LEU A 148 -16.39 -19.44 4.72
N HIS A 149 -16.44 -20.69 4.47
CA HIS A 149 -17.40 -21.25 3.48
C HIS A 149 -18.73 -21.56 4.14
#